data_3d9de8af4ada5ab5f1a6031ded6da2f2
#
_entry.id   3d9de8af4ada5ab5f1a6031ded6da2f2
#
_cell.length_a   1.000
_cell.length_b   1.000
_cell.length_c   1.000
_cell.angle_alpha   90.00
_cell.angle_beta   90.00
_cell.angle_gamma   90.00
#
_symmetry.space_group_name_H-M   'P 1'
#
loop_
_entity.id
_entity.type
_entity.pdbx_description
1 polymer ?
#
loop_
_entity_poly.entity_id
_entity_poly.type
_entity_poly.pdbx_seq_one_letter_code
_entity_poly.pdbx_strand_id
1 'polypeptide(L)'
;FTVVVKMPEGTKLERTSSAVANLEELLYTITGDSLLTVYSHIGEGSGSENAIFEGENTAMMKVVLSSECRVAPEAVIEQFVHTAENPDGLELTIKQEENSLSSLLGSEGAPIVVEVKGEELDEIADITEEVKSRMQEVPGLYNIVSSIEDGAPEITISINRTIAGINNLSVSTVIEQLKQQLSGKEAGKMEYRGEMRDIVIKVPDIPLRALGDLVIKNGEQEFRLREIATFGESQAPKEIYRRNQNRISKIMANMDAGKSLDKVAEEIRQAMKGIELPVNYSVTVTGEEEKRQESMNSLLFALALSVILVYMVLASQFESLLHPFTILLTIPLAVVGAILLFFLTGTTINMMGVIGIVMLVGIAVNNSIILVDRINQLKADGTGLTDAIVQAGQQRIRPIIMTTLTTILALLPMTFSFGEGASLRSPMAIAVIGGLVTSTLMSLMVIPCVYYVLERLKNSWNRGNK
;
A
#
# COMPACT_ATOMS: atom_id res chain seq x y z
N PHE A 1 -13.87 -0.33 8.43
CA PHE A 1 -13.39 -1.31 7.46
C PHE A 1 -14.47 -1.66 6.45
N THR A 2 -14.05 -2.15 5.28
CA THR A 2 -14.94 -2.56 4.20
C THR A 2 -14.81 -4.06 3.99
N VAL A 3 -15.96 -4.76 3.95
CA VAL A 3 -16.04 -6.18 3.62
C VAL A 3 -16.54 -6.30 2.18
N VAL A 4 -15.73 -6.88 1.32
CA VAL A 4 -16.15 -7.25 -0.03
C VAL A 4 -16.61 -8.70 0.00
N VAL A 5 -17.84 -8.91 -0.39
CA VAL A 5 -18.51 -10.21 -0.44
C VAL A 5 -18.60 -10.64 -1.88
N LYS A 6 -18.13 -11.84 -2.19
CA LYS A 6 -18.20 -12.41 -3.52
C LYS A 6 -18.82 -13.80 -3.44
N MET A 7 -19.89 -13.99 -4.19
CA MET A 7 -20.57 -15.27 -4.39
C MET A 7 -20.08 -15.92 -5.69
N PRO A 8 -20.26 -17.23 -5.86
CA PRO A 8 -19.94 -17.90 -7.12
C PRO A 8 -20.57 -17.19 -8.33
N GLU A 9 -19.85 -17.17 -9.43
CA GLU A 9 -20.31 -16.55 -10.67
C GLU A 9 -21.67 -17.16 -11.12
N GLY A 10 -22.57 -16.29 -11.62
CA GLY A 10 -23.94 -16.68 -11.97
C GLY A 10 -24.92 -16.69 -10.81
N THR A 11 -24.50 -16.33 -9.60
CA THR A 11 -25.42 -16.15 -8.47
C THR A 11 -26.31 -14.93 -8.71
N LYS A 12 -27.62 -15.10 -8.54
CA LYS A 12 -28.60 -14.02 -8.70
C LYS A 12 -28.56 -13.03 -7.54
N LEU A 13 -28.89 -11.79 -7.82
CA LEU A 13 -28.91 -10.67 -6.86
C LEU A 13 -29.66 -11.00 -5.56
N GLU A 14 -30.79 -11.71 -5.65
CA GLU A 14 -31.62 -12.07 -4.49
C GLU A 14 -30.87 -12.99 -3.50
N ARG A 15 -30.05 -13.93 -4.01
CA ARG A 15 -29.26 -14.83 -3.18
C ARG A 15 -28.08 -14.10 -2.54
N THR A 16 -27.42 -13.22 -3.30
CA THR A 16 -26.36 -12.35 -2.78
C THR A 16 -26.90 -11.43 -1.69
N SER A 17 -28.08 -10.84 -1.89
CA SER A 17 -28.74 -10.01 -0.89
C SER A 17 -29.06 -10.77 0.39
N SER A 18 -29.53 -12.02 0.29
CA SER A 18 -29.80 -12.85 1.46
C SER A 18 -28.53 -13.22 2.23
N ALA A 19 -27.44 -13.50 1.53
CA ALA A 19 -26.15 -13.77 2.14
C ALA A 19 -25.60 -12.54 2.89
N VAL A 20 -25.70 -11.35 2.27
CA VAL A 20 -25.29 -10.09 2.91
C VAL A 20 -26.11 -9.79 4.17
N ALA A 21 -27.42 -10.01 4.13
CA ALA A 21 -28.29 -9.80 5.31
C ALA A 21 -27.88 -10.70 6.49
N ASN A 22 -27.50 -11.95 6.22
CA ASN A 22 -26.98 -12.85 7.26
C ASN A 22 -25.65 -12.36 7.85
N LEU A 23 -24.77 -11.82 7.00
CA LEU A 23 -23.49 -11.24 7.45
C LEU A 23 -23.69 -9.95 8.25
N GLU A 24 -24.68 -9.12 7.91
CA GLU A 24 -25.07 -7.96 8.71
C GLU A 24 -25.54 -8.36 10.11
N GLU A 25 -26.42 -9.37 10.19
CA GLU A 25 -26.92 -9.89 11.48
C GLU A 25 -25.77 -10.44 12.34
N LEU A 26 -24.82 -11.15 11.72
CA LEU A 26 -23.62 -11.62 12.37
C LEU A 26 -22.77 -10.46 12.92
N LEU A 27 -22.55 -9.41 12.12
CA LEU A 27 -21.83 -8.22 12.54
C LEU A 27 -22.50 -7.53 13.73
N TYR A 28 -23.82 -7.37 13.70
CA TYR A 28 -24.58 -6.85 14.83
C TYR A 28 -24.42 -7.70 16.10
N THR A 29 -24.37 -9.01 15.95
CA THR A 29 -24.19 -9.94 17.07
C THR A 29 -22.79 -9.82 17.70
N ILE A 30 -21.74 -9.65 16.86
CA ILE A 30 -20.36 -9.55 17.33
C ILE A 30 -20.05 -8.18 17.93
N THR A 31 -20.54 -7.11 17.31
CA THR A 31 -20.17 -5.74 17.67
C THR A 31 -21.10 -5.10 18.70
N GLY A 32 -22.36 -5.54 18.77
CA GLY A 32 -23.37 -4.98 19.67
C GLY A 32 -23.47 -3.46 19.57
N ASP A 33 -23.43 -2.77 20.72
CA ASP A 33 -23.52 -1.30 20.82
C ASP A 33 -22.30 -0.55 20.26
N SER A 34 -21.23 -1.27 19.90
CA SER A 34 -20.02 -0.66 19.30
C SER A 34 -20.16 -0.38 17.81
N LEU A 35 -21.20 -0.86 17.16
CA LEU A 35 -21.49 -0.62 15.76
C LEU A 35 -22.22 0.73 15.58
N LEU A 36 -21.62 1.64 14.80
CA LEU A 36 -22.28 2.89 14.50
C LEU A 36 -23.21 2.75 13.29
N THR A 37 -22.74 2.18 12.20
CA THR A 37 -23.55 1.94 11.00
C THR A 37 -22.91 0.87 10.11
N VAL A 38 -23.75 0.17 9.35
CA VAL A 38 -23.34 -0.67 8.22
C VAL A 38 -24.03 -0.13 6.99
N TYR A 39 -23.24 0.07 5.93
CA TYR A 39 -23.76 0.42 4.61
C TYR A 39 -23.40 -0.69 3.64
N SER A 40 -24.41 -1.35 3.08
CA SER A 40 -24.21 -2.42 2.11
C SER A 40 -24.68 -2.01 0.73
N HIS A 41 -23.83 -2.24 -0.27
CA HIS A 41 -24.13 -2.09 -1.68
C HIS A 41 -24.04 -3.46 -2.33
N ILE A 42 -25.08 -3.87 -3.03
CA ILE A 42 -25.22 -5.23 -3.58
C ILE A 42 -25.49 -5.14 -5.07
N GLY A 43 -24.70 -5.85 -5.88
CA GLY A 43 -24.82 -5.86 -7.34
C GLY A 43 -24.01 -4.76 -8.03
N GLU A 44 -24.36 -4.48 -9.30
CA GLU A 44 -23.67 -3.49 -10.12
C GLU A 44 -23.77 -2.09 -9.52
N GLY A 45 -22.63 -1.48 -9.24
CA GLY A 45 -22.48 -0.12 -8.73
C GLY A 45 -22.03 0.85 -9.81
N SER A 46 -22.75 1.96 -9.94
CA SER A 46 -22.37 3.04 -10.84
C SER A 46 -21.37 3.98 -10.15
N GLY A 47 -20.08 3.95 -10.52
CA GLY A 47 -19.26 5.14 -10.38
C GLY A 47 -18.07 5.15 -9.45
N SER A 48 -17.38 4.05 -9.21
CA SER A 48 -16.04 4.12 -8.60
C SER A 48 -14.97 3.67 -9.61
N GLU A 49 -13.97 4.52 -9.85
CA GLU A 49 -12.84 4.23 -10.76
C GLU A 49 -12.00 3.01 -10.34
N ASN A 50 -12.31 2.40 -9.19
CA ASN A 50 -11.71 1.18 -8.65
C ASN A 50 -12.72 0.03 -8.55
N ALA A 51 -13.85 0.09 -9.24
CA ALA A 51 -14.82 -0.99 -9.26
C ALA A 51 -14.22 -2.20 -10.01
N ILE A 52 -13.67 -3.12 -9.26
CA ILE A 52 -13.56 -4.53 -9.63
C ILE A 52 -14.96 -4.92 -10.08
N PHE A 53 -15.12 -5.50 -11.26
CA PHE A 53 -16.38 -5.88 -11.90
C PHE A 53 -17.43 -6.33 -10.87
N GLU A 54 -18.34 -5.42 -10.54
CA GLU A 54 -19.45 -5.63 -9.64
C GLU A 54 -20.57 -6.27 -10.46
N GLY A 55 -20.77 -7.57 -10.30
CA GLY A 55 -21.89 -8.31 -10.87
C GLY A 55 -22.97 -8.53 -9.82
N GLU A 56 -24.09 -9.17 -10.21
CA GLU A 56 -25.16 -9.57 -9.28
C GLU A 56 -24.67 -10.46 -8.13
N ASN A 57 -23.51 -11.08 -8.30
CA ASN A 57 -22.86 -11.98 -7.33
C ASN A 57 -21.92 -11.27 -6.36
N THR A 58 -21.78 -9.95 -6.42
CA THR A 58 -20.87 -9.18 -5.57
C THR A 58 -21.59 -8.21 -4.67
N ALA A 59 -21.01 -7.94 -3.48
CA ALA A 59 -21.50 -6.90 -2.59
C ALA A 59 -20.35 -6.27 -1.81
N MET A 60 -20.54 -5.03 -1.40
CA MET A 60 -19.62 -4.28 -0.57
C MET A 60 -20.34 -3.79 0.68
N MET A 61 -19.81 -4.14 1.86
CA MET A 61 -20.34 -3.71 3.15
C MET A 61 -19.33 -2.80 3.84
N LYS A 62 -19.69 -1.54 4.02
CA LYS A 62 -18.87 -0.57 4.78
C LYS A 62 -19.32 -0.56 6.23
N VAL A 63 -18.43 -0.98 7.12
CA VAL A 63 -18.68 -1.10 8.56
C VAL A 63 -17.99 0.05 9.29
N VAL A 64 -18.75 0.85 10.01
CA VAL A 64 -18.25 1.96 10.82
C VAL A 64 -18.47 1.65 12.30
N LEU A 65 -17.39 1.57 13.06
CA LEU A 65 -17.40 1.36 14.50
C LEU A 65 -17.41 2.70 15.25
N SER A 66 -18.00 2.72 16.43
CA SER A 66 -17.99 3.88 17.32
C SER A 66 -16.57 4.17 17.82
N SER A 67 -16.22 5.44 17.97
CA SER A 67 -14.95 5.88 18.57
C SER A 67 -14.80 5.50 20.06
N GLU A 68 -15.90 5.13 20.71
CA GLU A 68 -15.93 4.66 22.11
C GLU A 68 -15.73 3.13 22.20
N CYS A 69 -15.55 2.45 21.07
CA CYS A 69 -15.35 1.00 21.03
C CYS A 69 -14.06 0.64 21.80
N ARG A 70 -14.22 -0.21 22.82
CA ARG A 70 -13.11 -0.73 23.64
C ARG A 70 -12.34 -1.88 22.96
N VAL A 71 -12.90 -2.41 21.88
CA VAL A 71 -12.33 -3.53 21.13
C VAL A 71 -11.61 -2.97 19.91
N ALA A 72 -10.37 -3.39 19.69
CA ALA A 72 -9.62 -3.00 18.51
C ALA A 72 -10.33 -3.51 17.23
N PRO A 73 -10.40 -2.70 16.15
CA PRO A 73 -11.04 -3.12 14.90
C PRO A 73 -10.53 -4.46 14.37
N GLU A 74 -9.24 -4.74 14.57
CA GLU A 74 -8.57 -5.97 14.15
C GLU A 74 -9.17 -7.20 14.84
N ALA A 75 -9.49 -7.12 16.13
CA ALA A 75 -10.10 -8.21 16.87
C ALA A 75 -11.55 -8.49 16.43
N VAL A 76 -12.28 -7.43 16.05
CA VAL A 76 -13.63 -7.57 15.46
C VAL A 76 -13.54 -8.27 14.11
N ILE A 77 -12.59 -7.89 13.28
CA ILE A 77 -12.34 -8.48 11.96
C ILE A 77 -12.00 -9.96 12.10
N GLU A 78 -11.06 -10.29 13.00
CA GLU A 78 -10.63 -11.67 13.25
C GLU A 78 -11.81 -12.54 13.72
N GLN A 79 -12.59 -12.05 14.67
CA GLN A 79 -13.78 -12.76 15.16
C GLN A 79 -14.84 -12.91 14.08
N PHE A 80 -15.06 -11.89 13.25
CA PHE A 80 -16.01 -11.94 12.14
C PHE A 80 -15.62 -12.98 11.10
N VAL A 81 -14.34 -13.00 10.66
CA VAL A 81 -13.84 -13.98 9.69
C VAL A 81 -13.96 -15.41 10.21
N HIS A 82 -13.61 -15.64 11.48
CA HIS A 82 -13.72 -16.97 12.09
C HIS A 82 -15.15 -17.44 12.29
N THR A 83 -16.10 -16.53 12.50
CA THR A 83 -17.50 -16.88 12.77
C THR A 83 -18.33 -16.92 11.48
N ALA A 84 -17.92 -16.19 10.45
CA ALA A 84 -18.52 -16.26 9.13
C ALA A 84 -18.17 -17.62 8.49
N GLU A 85 -18.86 -18.69 8.94
CA GLU A 85 -18.77 -19.99 8.28
C GLU A 85 -19.12 -19.84 6.80
N ASN A 86 -18.35 -20.47 5.95
CA ASN A 86 -18.40 -20.37 4.51
C ASN A 86 -19.28 -21.49 3.90
N PRO A 87 -20.63 -21.37 3.94
CA PRO A 87 -21.48 -22.51 3.61
C PRO A 87 -21.64 -22.76 2.11
N ASP A 88 -21.27 -21.84 1.20
CA ASP A 88 -21.63 -21.96 -0.22
C ASP A 88 -20.62 -21.33 -1.21
N GLY A 89 -19.34 -21.41 -0.94
CA GLY A 89 -18.34 -20.78 -1.83
C GLY A 89 -18.33 -19.25 -1.75
N LEU A 90 -18.76 -18.70 -0.62
CA LEU A 90 -18.71 -17.29 -0.30
C LEU A 90 -17.24 -16.87 -0.05
N GLU A 91 -16.72 -15.95 -0.82
CA GLU A 91 -15.42 -15.35 -0.59
C GLU A 91 -15.58 -14.00 0.11
N LEU A 92 -14.91 -13.84 1.26
CA LEU A 92 -14.90 -12.60 2.02
C LEU A 92 -13.52 -11.96 1.93
N THR A 93 -13.46 -10.76 1.38
CA THR A 93 -12.24 -9.96 1.37
C THR A 93 -12.43 -8.74 2.27
N ILE A 94 -11.59 -8.59 3.29
CA ILE A 94 -11.69 -7.45 4.20
C ILE A 94 -10.61 -6.44 3.87
N LYS A 95 -11.04 -5.20 3.60
CA LYS A 95 -10.18 -4.04 3.41
C LYS A 95 -10.32 -3.14 4.63
N GLN A 96 -9.24 -2.97 5.38
CA GLN A 96 -9.20 -1.87 6.35
C GLN A 96 -9.14 -0.55 5.60
N GLU A 97 -10.00 0.41 5.97
CA GLU A 97 -9.84 1.77 5.47
C GLU A 97 -8.57 2.34 6.12
N GLU A 98 -7.50 2.32 5.39
CA GLU A 98 -6.27 2.96 5.76
C GLU A 98 -6.47 4.49 5.76
N ASN A 99 -5.76 5.15 6.67
CA ASN A 99 -5.73 6.61 6.72
C ASN A 99 -5.49 7.20 5.32
N SER A 100 -6.09 8.35 5.03
CA SER A 100 -5.97 9.07 3.75
C SER A 100 -4.54 9.20 3.20
N LEU A 101 -3.53 8.99 4.04
CA LEU A 101 -2.12 9.00 3.64
C LEU A 101 -1.68 7.68 2.99
N SER A 102 -2.22 6.54 3.41
CA SER A 102 -1.91 5.22 2.80
C SER A 102 -2.48 5.15 1.38
N SER A 103 -3.68 5.71 1.17
CA SER A 103 -4.26 5.83 -0.17
C SER A 103 -3.47 6.78 -1.07
N LEU A 104 -2.89 7.86 -0.52
CA LEU A 104 -1.97 8.75 -1.24
C LEU A 104 -0.63 8.08 -1.59
N LEU A 105 -0.21 7.11 -0.77
CA LEU A 105 0.97 6.30 -1.04
C LEU A 105 0.69 5.16 -2.04
N GLY A 106 -0.58 5.02 -2.47
CA GLY A 106 -1.01 4.12 -3.53
C GLY A 106 -0.92 2.64 -3.14
N SER A 107 -1.26 2.30 -1.89
CA SER A 107 -1.42 0.90 -1.50
C SER A 107 -2.57 0.27 -2.29
N GLU A 108 -2.35 -0.87 -2.91
CA GLU A 108 -3.35 -1.56 -3.75
C GLU A 108 -4.32 -2.42 -2.91
N GLY A 109 -4.60 -2.02 -1.68
CA GLY A 109 -5.63 -2.62 -0.84
C GLY A 109 -5.23 -3.88 -0.08
N ALA A 110 -4.03 -4.44 -0.28
CA ALA A 110 -3.49 -5.53 0.52
C ALA A 110 -2.03 -5.22 0.89
N PRO A 111 -1.59 -5.50 2.14
CA PRO A 111 -0.23 -5.20 2.59
C PRO A 111 0.82 -6.01 1.82
N ILE A 112 0.47 -7.22 1.40
CA ILE A 112 1.35 -8.09 0.62
C ILE A 112 0.71 -8.39 -0.73
N VAL A 113 1.47 -8.12 -1.79
CA VAL A 113 1.12 -8.47 -3.16
C VAL A 113 2.30 -9.21 -3.76
N VAL A 114 2.05 -10.38 -4.33
CA VAL A 114 3.04 -11.11 -5.13
C VAL A 114 2.61 -11.05 -6.58
N GLU A 115 3.46 -10.52 -7.44
CA GLU A 115 3.22 -10.47 -8.87
C GLU A 115 3.94 -11.61 -9.58
N VAL A 116 3.18 -12.36 -10.35
CA VAL A 116 3.68 -13.34 -11.32
C VAL A 116 3.58 -12.70 -12.69
N LYS A 117 4.71 -12.55 -13.37
CA LYS A 117 4.82 -11.94 -14.70
C LYS A 117 5.19 -12.98 -15.74
N GLY A 118 4.56 -12.94 -16.91
CA GLY A 118 4.83 -13.86 -18.00
C GLY A 118 4.20 -13.46 -19.34
N GLU A 119 4.30 -14.33 -20.32
CA GLU A 119 3.77 -14.10 -21.66
C GLU A 119 2.45 -14.86 -21.90
N GLU A 120 2.36 -16.12 -21.52
CA GLU A 120 1.18 -16.96 -21.70
C GLU A 120 0.33 -17.05 -20.44
N LEU A 121 -1.01 -16.89 -20.59
CA LEU A 121 -1.92 -16.82 -19.44
C LEU A 121 -2.02 -18.15 -18.70
N ASP A 122 -2.01 -19.27 -19.42
CA ASP A 122 -2.14 -20.60 -18.83
C ASP A 122 -0.94 -20.92 -17.94
N GLU A 123 0.30 -20.61 -18.41
CA GLU A 123 1.52 -20.75 -17.61
C GLU A 123 1.56 -19.81 -16.41
N ILE A 124 1.05 -18.56 -16.59
CA ILE A 124 0.91 -17.61 -15.46
C ILE A 124 -0.06 -18.18 -14.42
N ALA A 125 -1.16 -18.82 -14.85
CA ALA A 125 -2.15 -19.41 -13.95
C ALA A 125 -1.54 -20.56 -13.14
N ASP A 126 -0.81 -21.47 -13.78
CA ASP A 126 -0.15 -22.61 -13.13
C ASP A 126 0.89 -22.13 -12.09
N ILE A 127 1.74 -21.16 -12.47
CA ILE A 127 2.72 -20.57 -11.56
C ILE A 127 2.01 -19.84 -10.41
N THR A 128 0.91 -19.15 -10.70
CA THR A 128 0.13 -18.43 -9.67
C THR A 128 -0.44 -19.37 -8.64
N GLU A 129 -0.95 -20.52 -9.05
CA GLU A 129 -1.51 -21.50 -8.10
C GLU A 129 -0.39 -22.15 -7.26
N GLU A 130 0.78 -22.44 -7.84
CA GLU A 130 1.94 -22.91 -7.09
C GLU A 130 2.41 -21.87 -6.07
N VAL A 131 2.51 -20.58 -6.46
CA VAL A 131 2.86 -19.49 -5.56
C VAL A 131 1.85 -19.35 -4.45
N LYS A 132 0.54 -19.39 -4.76
CA LYS A 132 -0.55 -19.32 -3.78
C LYS A 132 -0.48 -20.47 -2.77
N SER A 133 -0.25 -21.68 -3.22
CA SER A 133 -0.08 -22.85 -2.36
C SER A 133 1.09 -22.68 -1.37
N ARG A 134 2.25 -22.20 -1.85
CA ARG A 134 3.41 -21.95 -0.98
C ARG A 134 3.18 -20.78 -0.02
N MET A 135 2.42 -19.76 -0.43
CA MET A 135 2.05 -18.66 0.48
C MET A 135 1.14 -19.12 1.61
N GLN A 136 0.28 -20.11 1.38
CA GLN A 136 -0.58 -20.69 2.43
C GLN A 136 0.23 -21.40 3.53
N GLU A 137 1.44 -21.85 3.23
CA GLU A 137 2.34 -22.47 4.21
C GLU A 137 3.09 -21.43 5.07
N VAL A 138 3.08 -20.15 4.69
CA VAL A 138 3.75 -19.08 5.44
C VAL A 138 2.91 -18.68 6.66
N PRO A 139 3.44 -18.82 7.89
CA PRO A 139 2.66 -18.55 9.09
C PRO A 139 2.25 -17.07 9.20
N GLY A 140 0.98 -16.80 9.48
CA GLY A 140 0.45 -15.45 9.70
C GLY A 140 0.09 -14.68 8.44
N LEU A 141 -0.03 -15.39 7.32
CA LEU A 141 -0.77 -14.92 6.15
C LEU A 141 -2.18 -15.49 6.20
N TYR A 142 -3.14 -14.65 5.84
CA TYR A 142 -4.53 -15.06 5.68
C TYR A 142 -5.18 -14.32 4.51
N ASN A 143 -6.34 -14.80 4.06
CA ASN A 143 -7.09 -14.23 2.94
C ASN A 143 -6.22 -14.08 1.68
N ILE A 144 -5.61 -15.19 1.25
CA ILE A 144 -4.75 -15.22 0.06
C ILE A 144 -5.63 -15.37 -1.18
N VAL A 145 -5.76 -14.29 -1.94
CA VAL A 145 -6.63 -14.19 -3.13
C VAL A 145 -5.78 -13.94 -4.36
N SER A 146 -6.07 -14.65 -5.44
CA SER A 146 -5.45 -14.45 -6.74
C SER A 146 -6.30 -13.53 -7.63
N SER A 147 -5.66 -12.75 -8.49
CA SER A 147 -6.34 -11.98 -9.54
C SER A 147 -6.70 -12.82 -10.76
N ILE A 148 -6.13 -14.03 -10.88
CA ILE A 148 -6.61 -15.00 -11.87
C ILE A 148 -7.75 -15.74 -11.20
N GLU A 149 -8.94 -15.43 -11.66
CA GLU A 149 -10.15 -16.14 -11.32
C GLU A 149 -10.67 -16.81 -12.59
N ASP A 150 -11.17 -18.01 -12.41
CA ASP A 150 -11.95 -18.63 -13.46
C ASP A 150 -13.15 -17.72 -13.73
N GLY A 151 -13.23 -17.23 -14.96
CA GLY A 151 -14.38 -16.43 -15.36
C GLY A 151 -15.66 -17.23 -15.33
N ALA A 152 -16.78 -16.54 -15.45
CA ALA A 152 -18.06 -17.20 -15.60
C ALA A 152 -17.99 -18.19 -16.78
N PRO A 153 -18.57 -19.39 -16.65
CA PRO A 153 -18.64 -20.30 -17.78
C PRO A 153 -19.38 -19.61 -18.94
N GLU A 154 -18.73 -19.56 -20.08
CA GLU A 154 -19.26 -18.94 -21.28
C GLU A 154 -19.51 -19.97 -22.39
N ILE A 155 -20.49 -19.69 -23.24
CA ILE A 155 -20.75 -20.48 -24.45
C ILE A 155 -20.16 -19.72 -25.63
N THR A 156 -19.12 -20.30 -26.21
CA THR A 156 -18.54 -19.81 -27.47
C THR A 156 -19.37 -20.33 -28.67
N ILE A 157 -19.93 -19.41 -29.45
CA ILE A 157 -20.68 -19.73 -30.67
C ILE A 157 -19.78 -19.50 -31.87
N SER A 158 -19.30 -20.57 -32.50
CA SER A 158 -18.43 -20.51 -33.65
C SER A 158 -19.27 -20.71 -34.93
N ILE A 159 -19.47 -19.61 -35.68
CA ILE A 159 -20.25 -19.64 -36.92
C ILE A 159 -19.43 -20.29 -38.05
N ASN A 160 -19.99 -21.31 -38.70
CA ASN A 160 -19.36 -21.94 -39.86
C ASN A 160 -19.50 -21.04 -41.09
N ARG A 161 -18.42 -20.35 -41.44
CA ARG A 161 -18.39 -19.38 -42.54
C ARG A 161 -18.73 -20.00 -43.90
N THR A 162 -18.39 -21.27 -44.13
CA THR A 162 -18.69 -21.96 -45.39
C THR A 162 -20.18 -22.19 -45.51
N ILE A 163 -20.84 -22.69 -44.48
CA ILE A 163 -22.28 -22.92 -44.47
C ILE A 163 -23.06 -21.58 -44.58
N ALA A 164 -22.60 -20.57 -43.84
CA ALA A 164 -23.19 -19.23 -43.91
C ALA A 164 -23.05 -18.65 -45.34
N GLY A 165 -21.88 -18.80 -45.97
CA GLY A 165 -21.64 -18.31 -47.35
C GLY A 165 -22.50 -19.00 -48.41
N ILE A 166 -22.69 -20.32 -48.33
CA ILE A 166 -23.55 -21.08 -49.26
C ILE A 166 -25.01 -20.57 -49.19
N ASN A 167 -25.44 -20.16 -47.99
CA ASN A 167 -26.80 -19.69 -47.75
C ASN A 167 -26.96 -18.17 -47.85
N ASN A 168 -25.95 -17.47 -48.38
CA ASN A 168 -25.89 -15.99 -48.46
C ASN A 168 -26.15 -15.29 -47.12
N LEU A 169 -25.84 -15.94 -45.99
CA LEU A 169 -25.93 -15.38 -44.65
C LEU A 169 -24.64 -14.62 -44.27
N SER A 170 -24.77 -13.34 -43.99
CA SER A 170 -23.62 -12.60 -43.44
C SER A 170 -23.46 -12.91 -41.94
N VAL A 171 -22.23 -13.07 -41.53
CA VAL A 171 -21.91 -13.30 -40.10
C VAL A 171 -22.43 -12.15 -39.23
N SER A 172 -22.37 -10.91 -39.73
CA SER A 172 -22.90 -9.73 -39.03
C SER A 172 -24.41 -9.81 -38.82
N THR A 173 -25.17 -10.28 -39.83
CA THR A 173 -26.62 -10.47 -39.71
C THR A 173 -26.97 -11.53 -38.65
N VAL A 174 -26.19 -12.62 -38.57
CA VAL A 174 -26.38 -13.66 -37.57
C VAL A 174 -26.13 -13.08 -36.17
N ILE A 175 -25.02 -12.36 -35.99
CA ILE A 175 -24.65 -11.74 -34.70
C ILE A 175 -25.72 -10.72 -34.26
N GLU A 176 -26.18 -9.87 -35.16
CA GLU A 176 -27.21 -8.87 -34.87
C GLU A 176 -28.52 -9.50 -34.42
N GLN A 177 -29.00 -10.52 -35.14
CA GLN A 177 -30.21 -11.24 -34.76
C GLN A 177 -30.08 -11.99 -33.45
N LEU A 178 -28.93 -12.62 -33.19
CA LEU A 178 -28.63 -13.24 -31.89
C LEU A 178 -28.66 -12.22 -30.76
N LYS A 179 -28.00 -11.08 -30.95
CA LYS A 179 -27.98 -10.01 -29.95
C LYS A 179 -29.40 -9.51 -29.66
N GLN A 180 -30.23 -9.32 -30.68
CA GLN A 180 -31.63 -8.91 -30.52
C GLN A 180 -32.46 -9.94 -29.75
N GLN A 181 -32.24 -11.24 -30.00
CA GLN A 181 -32.97 -12.31 -29.31
C GLN A 181 -32.51 -12.54 -27.87
N LEU A 182 -31.21 -12.41 -27.58
CA LEU A 182 -30.66 -12.65 -26.26
C LEU A 182 -30.73 -11.44 -25.34
N SER A 183 -30.31 -10.26 -25.85
CA SER A 183 -30.23 -9.03 -25.03
C SER A 183 -31.45 -8.12 -25.18
N GLY A 184 -32.33 -8.41 -26.21
CA GLY A 184 -33.44 -7.56 -26.54
C GLY A 184 -33.04 -6.38 -27.44
N LYS A 185 -34.05 -5.56 -27.78
CA LYS A 185 -33.89 -4.36 -28.61
C LYS A 185 -34.42 -3.15 -27.88
N GLU A 186 -33.62 -2.10 -27.78
CA GLU A 186 -34.06 -0.81 -27.26
C GLU A 186 -35.14 -0.23 -28.16
N ALA A 187 -36.32 0.02 -27.58
CA ALA A 187 -37.50 0.53 -28.29
C ALA A 187 -37.68 2.04 -28.07
N GLY A 188 -37.09 2.62 -27.11
CA GLY A 188 -37.15 4.03 -26.76
C GLY A 188 -36.80 4.31 -25.32
N LYS A 189 -37.02 5.55 -24.89
CA LYS A 189 -36.79 6.02 -23.54
C LYS A 189 -38.06 6.57 -22.92
N MET A 190 -38.27 6.34 -21.65
CA MET A 190 -39.36 6.94 -20.87
C MET A 190 -38.83 7.66 -19.65
N GLU A 191 -39.51 8.75 -19.31
CA GLU A 191 -39.22 9.42 -18.03
C GLU A 191 -40.07 8.78 -16.93
N TYR A 192 -39.41 8.29 -15.89
CA TYR A 192 -40.07 7.75 -14.71
C TYR A 192 -39.47 8.34 -13.45
N ARG A 193 -40.26 9.07 -12.66
CA ARG A 193 -39.84 9.78 -11.43
C ARG A 193 -38.66 10.73 -11.61
N GLY A 194 -38.58 11.42 -12.79
CA GLY A 194 -37.50 12.36 -13.09
C GLY A 194 -36.21 11.73 -13.63
N GLU A 195 -36.17 10.40 -13.82
CA GLU A 195 -35.08 9.66 -14.46
C GLU A 195 -35.49 9.15 -15.82
N MET A 196 -34.59 9.28 -16.80
CA MET A 196 -34.75 8.67 -18.12
C MET A 196 -34.36 7.20 -18.05
N ARG A 197 -35.33 6.31 -18.36
CA ARG A 197 -35.16 4.85 -18.42
C ARG A 197 -35.34 4.31 -19.81
N ASP A 198 -34.49 3.36 -20.19
CA ASP A 198 -34.59 2.71 -21.47
C ASP A 198 -35.74 1.69 -21.48
N ILE A 199 -36.49 1.65 -22.57
CA ILE A 199 -37.54 0.64 -22.83
C ILE A 199 -36.89 -0.43 -23.69
N VAL A 200 -36.71 -1.63 -23.16
CA VAL A 200 -36.15 -2.76 -23.90
C VAL A 200 -37.23 -3.80 -24.13
N ILE A 201 -37.39 -4.18 -25.40
CA ILE A 201 -38.25 -5.31 -25.80
C ILE A 201 -37.39 -6.56 -25.82
N LYS A 202 -37.66 -7.51 -24.92
CA LYS A 202 -36.90 -8.75 -24.76
C LYS A 202 -37.84 -9.96 -24.93
N VAL A 203 -37.35 -11.02 -25.57
CA VAL A 203 -37.99 -12.34 -25.55
C VAL A 203 -37.76 -12.96 -24.16
N PRO A 204 -38.67 -13.80 -23.64
CA PRO A 204 -38.43 -14.51 -22.40
C PRO A 204 -37.08 -15.23 -22.38
N ASP A 205 -36.48 -15.35 -21.22
CA ASP A 205 -35.12 -15.93 -21.06
C ASP A 205 -35.06 -17.33 -21.69
N ILE A 206 -34.10 -17.52 -22.59
CA ILE A 206 -33.90 -18.74 -23.33
C ILE A 206 -32.98 -19.65 -22.54
N PRO A 207 -33.40 -20.87 -22.14
CA PRO A 207 -32.51 -21.78 -21.44
C PRO A 207 -31.35 -22.19 -22.36
N LEU A 208 -30.15 -22.36 -21.79
CA LEU A 208 -28.89 -22.66 -22.52
C LEU A 208 -29.05 -23.85 -23.49
N ARG A 209 -29.79 -24.89 -23.05
CA ARG A 209 -30.11 -26.07 -23.89
C ARG A 209 -30.92 -25.76 -25.15
N ALA A 210 -31.64 -24.66 -25.19
CA ALA A 210 -32.48 -24.23 -26.33
C ALA A 210 -31.76 -23.22 -27.24
N LEU A 211 -30.53 -22.84 -26.92
CA LEU A 211 -29.74 -21.86 -27.68
C LEU A 211 -29.57 -22.28 -29.15
N GLY A 212 -29.33 -23.57 -29.40
CA GLY A 212 -29.19 -24.11 -30.74
C GLY A 212 -30.47 -24.09 -31.59
N ASP A 213 -31.63 -23.94 -30.97
CA ASP A 213 -32.95 -23.87 -31.67
C ASP A 213 -33.36 -22.44 -32.03
N LEU A 214 -32.54 -21.44 -31.70
CA LEU A 214 -32.76 -20.06 -32.14
C LEU A 214 -32.85 -19.98 -33.67
N VAL A 215 -33.82 -19.24 -34.14
CA VAL A 215 -34.07 -19.10 -35.58
C VAL A 215 -33.42 -17.82 -36.09
N ILE A 216 -32.56 -17.99 -37.08
CA ILE A 216 -31.92 -16.92 -37.85
C ILE A 216 -32.63 -16.80 -39.21
N LYS A 217 -33.12 -15.62 -39.55
CA LYS A 217 -33.85 -15.35 -40.79
C LYS A 217 -32.95 -14.68 -41.83
N ASN A 218 -33.04 -15.18 -43.09
CA ASN A 218 -32.43 -14.54 -44.24
C ASN A 218 -33.47 -14.41 -45.35
N GLY A 219 -34.14 -13.28 -45.40
CA GLY A 219 -35.31 -13.11 -46.27
C GLY A 219 -36.45 -14.06 -45.88
N GLU A 220 -36.85 -14.93 -46.77
CA GLU A 220 -37.89 -15.94 -46.53
C GLU A 220 -37.35 -17.26 -45.97
N GLN A 221 -36.03 -17.42 -45.89
CA GLN A 221 -35.41 -18.64 -45.37
C GLN A 221 -35.15 -18.51 -43.85
N GLU A 222 -35.42 -19.61 -43.14
CA GLU A 222 -35.19 -19.73 -41.70
C GLU A 222 -34.20 -20.83 -41.44
N PHE A 223 -33.18 -20.54 -40.63
CA PHE A 223 -32.13 -21.48 -40.22
C PHE A 223 -32.10 -21.59 -38.73
N ARG A 224 -31.93 -22.80 -38.18
CA ARG A 224 -31.64 -22.97 -36.77
C ARG A 224 -30.16 -22.72 -36.52
N LEU A 225 -29.85 -22.07 -35.39
CA LEU A 225 -28.45 -21.72 -35.04
C LEU A 225 -27.53 -22.94 -35.07
N ARG A 226 -27.99 -24.12 -34.61
CA ARG A 226 -27.22 -25.38 -34.62
C ARG A 226 -26.87 -25.88 -36.03
N GLU A 227 -27.53 -25.40 -37.07
CA GLU A 227 -27.24 -25.79 -38.45
C GLU A 227 -26.08 -24.98 -39.04
N ILE A 228 -25.85 -23.79 -38.52
CA ILE A 228 -24.87 -22.82 -39.03
C ILE A 228 -23.72 -22.53 -38.03
N ALA A 229 -23.79 -23.00 -36.75
CA ALA A 229 -22.82 -22.74 -35.73
C ALA A 229 -22.54 -23.99 -34.89
N THR A 230 -21.33 -24.05 -34.31
CA THR A 230 -20.94 -25.02 -33.29
C THR A 230 -20.86 -24.31 -31.96
N PHE A 231 -21.16 -25.03 -30.88
CA PHE A 231 -21.14 -24.53 -29.51
C PHE A 231 -20.00 -25.18 -28.78
N GLY A 232 -19.20 -24.38 -28.05
CA GLY A 232 -18.16 -24.79 -27.15
C GLY A 232 -18.43 -24.18 -25.78
N GLU A 233 -18.16 -24.92 -24.73
CA GLU A 233 -18.07 -24.36 -23.39
C GLU A 233 -16.63 -23.92 -23.18
N SER A 234 -16.45 -22.70 -22.72
CA SER A 234 -15.13 -22.14 -22.37
C SER A 234 -15.23 -21.35 -21.06
N GLN A 235 -14.12 -21.17 -20.42
CA GLN A 235 -13.94 -20.26 -19.31
C GLN A 235 -12.97 -19.19 -19.78
N ALA A 236 -13.43 -17.96 -19.93
CA ALA A 236 -12.54 -16.85 -20.23
C ALA A 236 -12.04 -16.22 -18.92
N PRO A 237 -10.78 -15.81 -18.84
CA PRO A 237 -10.33 -15.07 -17.68
C PRO A 237 -11.15 -13.79 -17.53
N LYS A 238 -11.63 -13.51 -16.33
CA LYS A 238 -12.49 -12.34 -16.04
C LYS A 238 -11.76 -11.04 -16.35
N GLU A 239 -10.48 -10.95 -15.99
CA GLU A 239 -9.63 -9.79 -16.20
C GLU A 239 -8.21 -10.22 -16.60
N ILE A 240 -7.56 -9.41 -17.43
CA ILE A 240 -6.16 -9.59 -17.80
C ILE A 240 -5.38 -8.34 -17.38
N TYR A 241 -4.62 -8.46 -16.31
CA TYR A 241 -3.76 -7.37 -15.83
C TYR A 241 -2.49 -7.27 -16.64
N ARG A 242 -2.04 -6.05 -16.87
CA ARG A 242 -0.75 -5.77 -17.52
C ARG A 242 0.00 -4.69 -16.77
N ARG A 243 1.30 -4.93 -16.56
CA ARG A 243 2.25 -3.95 -16.02
C ARG A 243 3.44 -3.82 -16.98
N ASN A 244 3.72 -2.62 -17.44
CA ASN A 244 4.79 -2.37 -18.41
C ASN A 244 4.67 -3.26 -19.67
N GLN A 245 3.46 -3.39 -20.22
CA GLN A 245 3.09 -4.18 -21.40
C GLN A 245 3.15 -5.71 -21.24
N ASN A 246 3.65 -6.23 -20.12
CA ASN A 246 3.64 -7.66 -19.82
C ASN A 246 2.37 -8.04 -19.06
N ARG A 247 1.89 -9.26 -19.30
CA ARG A 247 0.80 -9.85 -18.52
C ARG A 247 1.29 -10.16 -17.12
N ILE A 248 0.46 -9.90 -16.15
CA ILE A 248 0.73 -10.19 -14.73
C ILE A 248 -0.47 -10.83 -14.08
N SER A 249 -0.19 -11.70 -13.11
CA SER A 249 -1.13 -12.10 -12.08
C SER A 249 -0.72 -11.50 -10.75
N LYS A 250 -1.68 -11.12 -9.93
CA LYS A 250 -1.46 -10.61 -8.58
C LYS A 250 -2.04 -11.59 -7.57
N ILE A 251 -1.26 -11.94 -6.58
CA ILE A 251 -1.72 -12.68 -5.42
C ILE A 251 -1.65 -11.72 -4.25
N MET A 252 -2.80 -11.42 -3.69
CA MET A 252 -2.96 -10.51 -2.56
C MET A 252 -3.13 -11.31 -1.28
N ALA A 253 -2.48 -10.87 -0.20
CA ALA A 253 -2.60 -11.50 1.11
C ALA A 253 -2.62 -10.47 2.22
N ASN A 254 -3.37 -10.75 3.27
CA ASN A 254 -3.34 -10.03 4.53
C ASN A 254 -2.38 -10.72 5.50
N MET A 255 -1.91 -9.99 6.51
CA MET A 255 -0.99 -10.50 7.52
C MET A 255 -1.53 -10.23 8.93
N ASP A 256 -1.17 -11.08 9.89
CA ASP A 256 -1.55 -10.94 11.29
C ASP A 256 -1.06 -9.61 11.89
N ALA A 257 -1.90 -8.99 12.70
CA ALA A 257 -1.54 -7.81 13.46
C ALA A 257 -0.34 -8.09 14.38
N GLY A 258 0.71 -7.27 14.28
CA GLY A 258 1.92 -7.40 15.10
C GLY A 258 3.09 -8.14 14.46
N LYS A 259 2.92 -8.74 13.27
CA LYS A 259 4.05 -9.20 12.46
C LYS A 259 4.70 -8.04 11.71
N SER A 260 6.00 -8.14 11.48
CA SER A 260 6.73 -7.16 10.67
C SER A 260 6.60 -7.52 9.19
N LEU A 261 6.17 -6.56 8.37
CA LEU A 261 6.03 -6.70 6.92
C LEU A 261 7.34 -7.22 6.28
N ASP A 262 8.52 -6.71 6.74
CA ASP A 262 9.83 -7.14 6.26
C ASP A 262 10.10 -8.62 6.46
N LYS A 263 9.74 -9.14 7.65
CA LYS A 263 9.96 -10.56 7.99
C LYS A 263 9.07 -11.44 7.15
N VAL A 264 7.79 -11.10 7.04
CA VAL A 264 6.82 -11.85 6.24
C VAL A 264 7.20 -11.81 4.76
N ALA A 265 7.60 -10.65 4.23
CA ALA A 265 8.08 -10.55 2.85
C ALA A 265 9.33 -11.39 2.59
N GLU A 266 10.24 -11.47 3.56
CA GLU A 266 11.43 -12.33 3.44
C GLU A 266 11.08 -13.81 3.54
N GLU A 267 10.17 -14.20 4.41
CA GLU A 267 9.65 -15.57 4.48
C GLU A 267 8.98 -15.98 3.16
N ILE A 268 8.20 -15.07 2.56
CA ILE A 268 7.61 -15.29 1.23
C ILE A 268 8.70 -15.44 0.17
N ARG A 269 9.72 -14.56 0.13
CA ARG A 269 10.82 -14.68 -0.81
C ARG A 269 11.56 -16.01 -0.65
N GLN A 270 11.70 -16.51 0.59
CA GLN A 270 12.31 -17.82 0.85
C GLN A 270 11.41 -18.96 0.39
N ALA A 271 10.12 -18.91 0.61
CA ALA A 271 9.15 -19.90 0.14
C ALA A 271 9.10 -19.97 -1.40
N MET A 272 9.33 -18.84 -2.10
CA MET A 272 9.37 -18.78 -3.56
C MET A 272 10.69 -19.32 -4.13
N LYS A 273 11.74 -19.49 -3.32
CA LYS A 273 13.01 -20.08 -3.79
C LYS A 273 12.77 -21.54 -4.17
N GLY A 274 13.14 -21.90 -5.39
CA GLY A 274 12.99 -23.26 -5.90
C GLY A 274 11.76 -23.49 -6.79
N ILE A 275 10.98 -22.43 -7.10
CA ILE A 275 10.03 -22.48 -8.21
C ILE A 275 10.83 -22.45 -9.51
N GLU A 276 10.65 -23.46 -10.36
CA GLU A 276 11.24 -23.48 -11.69
C GLU A 276 10.44 -22.55 -12.61
N LEU A 277 11.01 -21.39 -12.91
CA LEU A 277 10.38 -20.41 -13.78
C LEU A 277 10.89 -20.56 -15.22
N PRO A 278 10.00 -20.59 -16.22
CA PRO A 278 10.38 -20.52 -17.62
C PRO A 278 11.12 -19.20 -17.94
N VAL A 279 11.77 -19.15 -19.09
CA VAL A 279 12.44 -17.93 -19.57
C VAL A 279 11.41 -16.83 -19.76
N ASN A 280 11.71 -15.61 -19.33
CA ASN A 280 10.84 -14.42 -19.33
C ASN A 280 9.71 -14.41 -18.27
N TYR A 281 9.67 -15.39 -17.36
CA TYR A 281 8.77 -15.37 -16.21
C TYR A 281 9.49 -14.90 -14.96
N SER A 282 8.79 -14.18 -14.10
CA SER A 282 9.33 -13.73 -12.81
C SER A 282 8.25 -13.66 -11.75
N VAL A 283 8.65 -14.01 -10.52
CA VAL A 283 7.81 -13.84 -9.32
C VAL A 283 8.46 -12.80 -8.43
N THR A 284 7.73 -11.76 -8.10
CA THR A 284 8.25 -10.62 -7.30
C THR A 284 7.28 -10.24 -6.20
N VAL A 285 7.81 -9.99 -5.01
CA VAL A 285 7.02 -9.43 -3.90
C VAL A 285 6.94 -7.93 -4.12
N THR A 286 5.73 -7.42 -4.26
CA THR A 286 5.39 -6.02 -4.53
C THR A 286 4.46 -5.47 -3.43
N GLY A 287 3.65 -4.49 -3.74
CA GLY A 287 2.71 -3.90 -2.79
C GLY A 287 3.38 -2.88 -1.87
N GLU A 288 2.99 -2.86 -0.60
CA GLU A 288 3.56 -1.91 0.37
C GLU A 288 5.04 -2.10 0.59
N GLU A 289 5.54 -3.35 0.52
CA GLU A 289 6.96 -3.65 0.71
C GLU A 289 7.84 -3.02 -0.38
N GLU A 290 7.45 -3.12 -1.65
CA GLU A 290 8.19 -2.48 -2.76
C GLU A 290 8.24 -0.95 -2.56
N LYS A 291 7.09 -0.34 -2.30
CA LYS A 291 6.98 1.11 -2.07
C LYS A 291 7.77 1.56 -0.85
N ARG A 292 7.74 0.77 0.22
CA ARG A 292 8.52 1.02 1.43
C ARG A 292 10.02 0.99 1.13
N GLN A 293 10.50 0.01 0.37
CA GLN A 293 11.91 -0.08 -0.02
C GLN A 293 12.34 1.08 -0.93
N GLU A 294 11.53 1.43 -1.94
CA GLU A 294 11.79 2.57 -2.81
C GLU A 294 11.84 3.88 -2.03
N SER A 295 10.87 4.08 -1.13
CA SER A 295 10.82 5.26 -0.28
C SER A 295 12.00 5.32 0.69
N MET A 296 12.39 4.19 1.29
CA MET A 296 13.54 4.10 2.18
C MET A 296 14.84 4.45 1.45
N ASN A 297 15.05 3.91 0.25
CA ASN A 297 16.21 4.25 -0.58
C ASN A 297 16.24 5.74 -0.95
N SER A 298 15.08 6.30 -1.30
CA SER A 298 14.95 7.74 -1.59
C SER A 298 15.25 8.61 -0.38
N LEU A 299 14.78 8.22 0.82
CA LEU A 299 15.06 8.93 2.07
C LEU A 299 16.53 8.82 2.48
N LEU A 300 17.17 7.66 2.30
CA LEU A 300 18.60 7.50 2.57
C LEU A 300 19.46 8.34 1.62
N PHE A 301 19.06 8.40 0.33
CA PHE A 301 19.70 9.29 -0.62
C PHE A 301 19.52 10.76 -0.22
N ALA A 302 18.31 11.17 0.17
CA ALA A 302 18.05 12.54 0.64
C ALA A 302 18.85 12.87 1.92
N LEU A 303 19.00 11.90 2.85
CA LEU A 303 19.82 12.04 4.04
C LEU A 303 21.30 12.28 3.68
N ALA A 304 21.85 11.43 2.80
CA ALA A 304 23.23 11.58 2.35
C ALA A 304 23.46 12.94 1.67
N LEU A 305 22.53 13.32 0.77
CA LEU A 305 22.60 14.62 0.07
C LEU A 305 22.51 15.79 1.06
N SER A 306 21.62 15.72 2.07
CA SER A 306 21.48 16.78 3.08
C SER A 306 22.77 16.96 3.89
N VAL A 307 23.43 15.87 4.27
CA VAL A 307 24.74 15.91 4.99
C VAL A 307 25.81 16.58 4.13
N ILE A 308 25.87 16.23 2.83
CA ILE A 308 26.83 16.84 1.89
C ILE A 308 26.56 18.32 1.73
N LEU A 309 25.30 18.73 1.56
CA LEU A 309 24.92 20.14 1.42
C LEU A 309 25.25 20.95 2.68
N VAL A 310 24.91 20.41 3.85
CA VAL A 310 25.27 21.03 5.14
C VAL A 310 26.78 21.16 5.25
N TYR A 311 27.57 20.13 4.89
CA TYR A 311 29.02 20.20 4.88
C TYR A 311 29.54 21.32 3.98
N MET A 312 29.02 21.44 2.74
CA MET A 312 29.44 22.48 1.81
C MET A 312 29.15 23.88 2.32
N VAL A 313 27.95 24.10 2.87
CA VAL A 313 27.58 25.39 3.47
C VAL A 313 28.48 25.74 4.64
N LEU A 314 28.73 24.79 5.53
CA LEU A 314 29.61 25.00 6.67
C LEU A 314 31.07 25.24 6.25
N ALA A 315 31.58 24.51 5.25
CA ALA A 315 32.92 24.68 4.73
C ALA A 315 33.12 26.08 4.12
N SER A 316 32.12 26.59 3.42
CA SER A 316 32.10 27.95 2.91
C SER A 316 32.04 29.00 4.01
N GLN A 317 31.20 28.78 5.04
CA GLN A 317 31.01 29.74 6.14
C GLN A 317 32.23 29.84 7.08
N PHE A 318 32.87 28.71 7.36
CA PHE A 318 34.03 28.67 8.27
C PHE A 318 35.37 28.79 7.56
N GLU A 319 35.40 28.94 6.22
CA GLU A 319 36.62 28.97 5.42
C GLU A 319 37.64 27.88 5.78
N SER A 320 37.13 26.71 6.18
CA SER A 320 37.90 25.59 6.70
C SER A 320 37.20 24.28 6.44
N LEU A 321 37.94 23.25 6.06
CA LEU A 321 37.42 21.90 5.91
C LEU A 321 37.35 21.11 7.21
N LEU A 322 38.14 21.49 8.25
CA LEU A 322 38.22 20.77 9.51
C LEU A 322 37.04 21.08 10.44
N HIS A 323 36.63 22.36 10.52
CA HIS A 323 35.54 22.76 11.42
C HIS A 323 34.20 22.12 11.06
N PRO A 324 33.78 22.07 9.79
CA PRO A 324 32.57 21.33 9.41
C PRO A 324 32.61 19.87 9.79
N PHE A 325 33.73 19.19 9.61
CA PHE A 325 33.89 17.79 10.00
C PHE A 325 33.65 17.58 11.50
N THR A 326 34.18 18.47 12.32
CA THR A 326 33.96 18.45 13.82
C THR A 326 32.48 18.59 14.13
N ILE A 327 31.80 19.51 13.46
CA ILE A 327 30.36 19.78 13.66
C ILE A 327 29.51 18.60 13.21
N LEU A 328 29.79 18.02 12.05
CA LEU A 328 29.03 16.90 11.51
C LEU A 328 29.14 15.62 12.35
N LEU A 329 30.15 15.50 13.22
CA LEU A 329 30.25 14.37 14.14
C LEU A 329 29.07 14.29 15.11
N THR A 330 28.31 15.37 15.28
CA THR A 330 27.06 15.34 16.06
C THR A 330 25.96 14.52 15.42
N ILE A 331 25.94 14.36 14.09
CA ILE A 331 24.88 13.65 13.36
C ILE A 331 24.83 12.16 13.77
N PRO A 332 25.90 11.36 13.66
CA PRO A 332 25.84 9.97 14.08
C PRO A 332 25.49 9.81 15.57
N LEU A 333 25.95 10.73 16.42
CA LEU A 333 25.60 10.71 17.84
C LEU A 333 24.13 11.03 18.10
N ALA A 334 23.55 11.95 17.31
CA ALA A 334 22.12 12.25 17.34
C ALA A 334 21.27 11.05 16.89
N VAL A 335 21.70 10.36 15.82
CA VAL A 335 21.02 9.15 15.33
C VAL A 335 21.01 8.05 16.40
N VAL A 336 22.12 7.83 17.10
CA VAL A 336 22.17 6.89 18.23
C VAL A 336 21.14 7.26 19.31
N GLY A 337 21.00 8.56 19.61
CA GLY A 337 19.97 9.04 20.56
C GLY A 337 18.53 8.79 20.08
N ALA A 338 18.25 8.99 18.80
CA ALA A 338 16.96 8.67 18.23
C ALA A 338 16.65 7.16 18.37
N ILE A 339 17.60 6.30 17.99
CA ILE A 339 17.45 4.83 18.11
C ILE A 339 17.25 4.42 19.57
N LEU A 340 18.00 5.02 20.50
CA LEU A 340 17.85 4.73 21.93
C LEU A 340 16.43 5.07 22.43
N LEU A 341 15.86 6.20 22.01
CA LEU A 341 14.53 6.58 22.44
C LEU A 341 13.44 5.70 21.79
N PHE A 342 13.61 5.29 20.54
CA PHE A 342 12.75 4.27 19.93
C PHE A 342 12.76 2.97 20.73
N PHE A 343 13.93 2.52 21.15
CA PHE A 343 14.06 1.32 21.98
C PHE A 343 13.38 1.46 23.35
N LEU A 344 13.53 2.63 24.01
CA LEU A 344 12.94 2.89 25.32
C LEU A 344 11.40 3.02 25.27
N THR A 345 10.86 3.56 24.17
CA THR A 345 9.40 3.73 23.98
C THR A 345 8.74 2.48 23.41
N GLY A 346 9.51 1.49 22.93
CA GLY A 346 8.98 0.32 22.23
C GLY A 346 8.34 0.63 20.88
N THR A 347 8.58 1.82 20.34
CA THR A 347 8.01 2.25 19.07
C THR A 347 8.83 1.70 17.91
N THR A 348 8.18 1.21 16.87
CA THR A 348 8.85 0.70 15.66
C THR A 348 9.37 1.85 14.81
N ILE A 349 10.55 1.63 14.19
CA ILE A 349 11.11 2.58 13.23
C ILE A 349 10.36 2.43 11.91
N ASN A 350 9.49 3.38 11.61
CA ASN A 350 8.76 3.45 10.36
C ASN A 350 9.30 4.60 9.47
N MET A 351 8.71 4.78 8.29
CA MET A 351 9.11 5.82 7.33
C MET A 351 9.07 7.23 7.96
N MET A 352 8.07 7.52 8.82
CA MET A 352 7.95 8.80 9.51
C MET A 352 9.08 9.01 10.52
N GLY A 353 9.53 7.94 11.18
CA GLY A 353 10.71 7.98 12.05
C GLY A 353 11.99 8.34 11.29
N VAL A 354 12.16 7.80 10.08
CA VAL A 354 13.31 8.14 9.20
C VAL A 354 13.24 9.60 8.74
N ILE A 355 12.06 10.11 8.37
CA ILE A 355 11.86 11.53 8.08
C ILE A 355 12.25 12.38 9.30
N GLY A 356 11.90 11.96 10.51
CA GLY A 356 12.34 12.60 11.76
C GLY A 356 13.85 12.64 11.89
N ILE A 357 14.56 11.57 11.51
CA ILE A 357 16.03 11.53 11.51
C ILE A 357 16.61 12.51 10.46
N VAL A 358 16.02 12.61 9.27
CA VAL A 358 16.46 13.59 8.25
C VAL A 358 16.29 15.03 8.77
N MET A 359 15.15 15.34 9.42
CA MET A 359 14.94 16.65 10.04
C MET A 359 15.94 16.92 11.18
N LEU A 360 16.26 15.88 11.97
CA LEU A 360 17.19 15.97 13.08
C LEU A 360 18.58 16.41 12.64
N VAL A 361 19.05 16.02 11.45
CA VAL A 361 20.35 16.46 10.91
C VAL A 361 20.47 17.97 10.89
N GLY A 362 19.46 18.68 10.39
CA GLY A 362 19.46 20.14 10.36
C GLY A 362 19.40 20.79 11.73
N ILE A 363 18.64 20.21 12.67
CA ILE A 363 18.44 20.78 14.00
C ILE A 363 19.63 20.50 14.92
N ALA A 364 20.17 19.28 14.89
CA ALA A 364 21.27 18.86 15.76
C ALA A 364 22.58 19.63 15.48
N VAL A 365 22.85 19.91 14.21
CA VAL A 365 24.06 20.62 13.80
C VAL A 365 24.06 22.08 14.28
N ASN A 366 22.88 22.70 14.40
CA ASN A 366 22.74 24.11 14.80
C ASN A 366 23.43 24.43 16.14
N ASN A 367 23.25 23.57 17.14
CA ASN A 367 23.86 23.77 18.47
C ASN A 367 25.38 23.74 18.41
N SER A 368 25.95 22.86 17.60
CA SER A 368 27.40 22.74 17.41
C SER A 368 27.98 23.90 16.59
N ILE A 369 27.25 24.43 15.62
CA ILE A 369 27.66 25.63 14.87
C ILE A 369 27.86 26.82 15.83
N ILE A 370 26.86 27.10 16.66
CA ILE A 370 26.87 28.23 17.60
C ILE A 370 28.05 28.13 18.59
N LEU A 371 28.37 26.91 19.01
CA LEU A 371 29.48 26.68 19.92
C LEU A 371 30.83 26.85 19.24
N VAL A 372 31.06 26.21 18.10
CA VAL A 372 32.33 26.28 17.34
C VAL A 372 32.60 27.68 16.84
N ASP A 373 31.56 28.39 16.35
CA ASP A 373 31.69 29.79 15.93
C ASP A 373 32.18 30.68 17.08
N ARG A 374 31.60 30.50 18.29
CA ARG A 374 32.04 31.27 19.46
C ARG A 374 33.46 30.95 19.89
N ILE A 375 33.92 29.71 19.80
CA ILE A 375 35.29 29.33 20.04
C ILE A 375 36.23 30.05 19.06
N ASN A 376 35.89 30.07 17.78
CA ASN A 376 36.69 30.74 16.75
C ASN A 376 36.79 32.25 16.96
N GLN A 377 35.67 32.91 17.35
CA GLN A 377 35.65 34.34 17.69
C GLN A 377 36.62 34.63 18.85
N LEU A 378 36.53 33.90 19.97
CA LEU A 378 37.41 34.10 21.12
C LEU A 378 38.89 33.84 20.78
N LYS A 379 39.17 32.89 19.89
CA LYS A 379 40.55 32.67 19.38
C LYS A 379 41.02 33.83 18.53
N ALA A 380 40.17 34.41 17.67
CA ALA A 380 40.50 35.57 16.88
C ALA A 380 40.80 36.81 17.76
N ASP A 381 40.10 36.93 18.90
CA ASP A 381 40.33 37.96 19.92
C ASP A 381 41.62 37.72 20.74
N GLY A 382 42.44 36.70 20.44
CA GLY A 382 43.71 36.42 21.09
C GLY A 382 43.66 35.54 22.35
N THR A 383 42.49 34.98 22.68
CA THR A 383 42.34 34.08 23.82
C THR A 383 43.03 32.73 23.56
N GLY A 384 43.71 32.16 24.56
CA GLY A 384 44.31 30.83 24.45
C GLY A 384 43.31 29.75 24.15
N LEU A 385 43.71 28.70 23.38
CA LEU A 385 42.79 27.65 22.89
C LEU A 385 41.95 27.05 24.02
N THR A 386 42.54 26.70 25.14
CA THR A 386 41.84 26.09 26.27
C THR A 386 40.84 27.05 26.91
N ASP A 387 41.26 28.29 27.11
CA ASP A 387 40.42 29.32 27.73
C ASP A 387 39.26 29.72 26.80
N ALA A 388 39.53 29.80 25.50
CA ALA A 388 38.48 30.06 24.49
C ALA A 388 37.39 28.98 24.50
N ILE A 389 37.77 27.71 24.62
CA ILE A 389 36.82 26.58 24.67
C ILE A 389 35.96 26.66 25.94
N VAL A 390 36.60 26.89 27.11
CA VAL A 390 35.89 26.98 28.39
C VAL A 390 34.93 28.19 28.42
N GLN A 391 35.39 29.35 28.00
CA GLN A 391 34.59 30.56 27.97
C GLN A 391 33.40 30.43 26.94
N ALA A 392 33.63 29.87 25.77
CA ALA A 392 32.59 29.63 24.81
C ALA A 392 31.52 28.69 25.39
N GLY A 393 31.93 27.60 26.04
CA GLY A 393 31.02 26.67 26.70
C GLY A 393 30.15 27.36 27.76
N GLN A 394 30.80 28.13 28.67
CA GLN A 394 30.08 28.86 29.72
C GLN A 394 29.08 29.89 29.16
N GLN A 395 29.40 30.58 28.09
CA GLN A 395 28.54 31.59 27.47
C GLN A 395 27.39 30.97 26.69
N ARG A 396 27.58 29.78 26.08
CA ARG A 396 26.61 29.18 25.15
C ARG A 396 25.76 28.07 25.78
N ILE A 397 26.09 27.52 26.95
CA ILE A 397 25.33 26.45 27.58
C ILE A 397 23.85 26.84 27.81
N ARG A 398 23.59 28.04 28.32
CA ARG A 398 22.21 28.51 28.57
C ARG A 398 21.37 28.67 27.28
N PRO A 399 21.85 29.39 26.25
CA PRO A 399 21.12 29.48 24.98
C PRO A 399 20.85 28.12 24.35
N ILE A 400 21.83 27.19 24.34
CA ILE A 400 21.68 25.85 23.72
C ILE A 400 20.64 25.03 24.47
N ILE A 401 20.69 24.99 25.81
CA ILE A 401 19.69 24.26 26.60
C ILE A 401 18.30 24.87 26.43
N MET A 402 18.17 26.18 26.34
CA MET A 402 16.89 26.86 26.17
C MET A 402 16.26 26.53 24.84
N THR A 403 17.00 26.59 23.74
CA THR A 403 16.49 26.22 22.40
C THR A 403 16.11 24.77 22.31
N THR A 404 16.94 23.87 22.84
CA THR A 404 16.67 22.43 22.86
C THR A 404 15.41 22.11 23.68
N LEU A 405 15.29 22.66 24.89
CA LEU A 405 14.14 22.41 25.75
C LEU A 405 12.84 22.95 25.13
N THR A 406 12.89 24.13 24.51
CA THR A 406 11.73 24.70 23.82
C THR A 406 11.28 23.80 22.67
N THR A 407 12.22 23.27 21.87
CA THR A 407 11.91 22.36 20.75
C THR A 407 11.34 21.04 21.27
N ILE A 408 11.90 20.47 22.32
CA ILE A 408 11.41 19.23 22.94
C ILE A 408 9.98 19.44 23.47
N LEU A 409 9.74 20.52 24.21
CA LEU A 409 8.39 20.81 24.73
C LEU A 409 7.37 21.05 23.62
N ALA A 410 7.77 21.67 22.51
CA ALA A 410 6.89 21.87 21.34
C ALA A 410 6.52 20.54 20.67
N LEU A 411 7.43 19.56 20.64
CA LEU A 411 7.21 18.26 20.04
C LEU A 411 6.56 17.25 21.00
N LEU A 412 6.62 17.47 22.30
CA LEU A 412 6.13 16.56 23.31
C LEU A 412 4.63 16.20 23.13
N PRO A 413 3.71 17.13 22.83
CA PRO A 413 2.32 16.78 22.58
C PRO A 413 2.12 15.82 21.40
N MET A 414 3.02 15.83 20.41
CA MET A 414 2.95 14.93 19.25
C MET A 414 3.39 13.49 19.58
N THR A 415 4.08 13.26 20.69
CA THR A 415 4.46 11.91 21.12
C THR A 415 3.30 11.17 21.78
N PHE A 416 2.34 11.91 22.35
CA PHE A 416 1.13 11.33 22.91
C PHE A 416 0.10 11.13 21.79
N SER A 417 -0.28 9.87 21.59
CA SER A 417 -1.17 9.46 20.49
C SER A 417 -2.63 9.83 20.73
N PHE A 418 -2.97 11.12 20.67
CA PHE A 418 -4.34 11.59 20.75
C PHE A 418 -4.85 11.99 19.35
N GLY A 419 -5.92 11.34 18.89
CA GLY A 419 -6.63 11.65 17.65
C GLY A 419 -6.11 10.91 16.41
N GLU A 420 -6.87 11.05 15.32
CA GLU A 420 -6.57 10.44 14.04
C GLU A 420 -5.21 10.91 13.47
N GLY A 421 -4.41 9.98 12.95
CA GLY A 421 -3.08 10.24 12.40
C GLY A 421 -2.00 10.49 13.45
N ALA A 422 -2.27 10.31 14.74
CA ALA A 422 -1.26 10.41 15.80
C ALA A 422 -0.20 9.32 15.69
N SER A 423 -0.58 8.12 15.31
CA SER A 423 0.32 6.99 15.05
C SER A 423 1.38 7.28 13.97
N LEU A 424 1.05 8.15 13.01
CA LEU A 424 1.98 8.57 11.96
C LEU A 424 2.97 9.63 12.45
N ARG A 425 2.53 10.58 13.27
CA ARG A 425 3.36 11.72 13.72
C ARG A 425 4.24 11.40 14.91
N SER A 426 3.79 10.50 15.79
CA SER A 426 4.49 10.14 17.02
C SER A 426 5.92 9.62 16.77
N PRO A 427 6.19 8.69 15.84
CA PRO A 427 7.55 8.22 15.59
C PRO A 427 8.51 9.33 15.13
N MET A 428 8.03 10.28 14.32
CA MET A 428 8.82 11.43 13.90
C MET A 428 9.22 12.31 15.11
N ALA A 429 8.29 12.60 16.00
CA ALA A 429 8.54 13.40 17.19
C ALA A 429 9.51 12.67 18.13
N ILE A 430 9.36 11.36 18.35
CA ILE A 430 10.25 10.52 19.16
C ILE A 430 11.67 10.56 18.60
N ALA A 431 11.85 10.40 17.28
CA ALA A 431 13.16 10.48 16.63
C ALA A 431 13.86 11.80 16.92
N VAL A 432 13.14 12.91 16.72
CA VAL A 432 13.70 14.26 16.91
C VAL A 432 14.02 14.53 18.38
N ILE A 433 13.13 14.19 19.32
CA ILE A 433 13.35 14.38 20.75
C ILE A 433 14.56 13.58 21.21
N GLY A 434 14.63 12.27 20.90
CA GLY A 434 15.75 11.40 21.29
C GLY A 434 17.09 11.90 20.77
N GLY A 435 17.09 12.25 19.49
CA GLY A 435 18.29 12.79 18.85
C GLY A 435 18.71 14.16 19.38
N LEU A 436 17.77 15.06 19.69
CA LEU A 436 18.07 16.37 20.27
C LEU A 436 18.67 16.27 21.67
N VAL A 437 18.11 15.43 22.53
CA VAL A 437 18.67 15.22 23.89
C VAL A 437 20.12 14.76 23.78
N THR A 438 20.37 13.74 22.99
CA THR A 438 21.72 13.16 22.87
C THR A 438 22.66 14.11 22.13
N SER A 439 22.25 14.74 21.04
CA SER A 439 23.10 15.68 20.29
C SER A 439 23.48 16.90 21.15
N THR A 440 22.57 17.39 21.99
CA THR A 440 22.85 18.53 22.87
C THR A 440 23.88 18.18 23.95
N LEU A 441 23.74 17.02 24.59
CA LEU A 441 24.72 16.53 25.56
C LEU A 441 26.09 16.33 24.89
N MET A 442 26.11 15.72 23.71
CA MET A 442 27.34 15.45 22.97
C MET A 442 27.96 16.72 22.39
N SER A 443 27.18 17.70 21.95
CA SER A 443 27.67 19.00 21.49
C SER A 443 28.41 19.76 22.62
N LEU A 444 27.93 19.66 23.85
CA LEU A 444 28.54 20.34 24.99
C LEU A 444 29.79 19.63 25.53
N MET A 445 29.89 18.29 25.40
CA MET A 445 30.97 17.48 25.95
C MET A 445 31.98 17.02 24.88
N VAL A 446 31.51 16.42 23.80
CA VAL A 446 32.37 15.76 22.81
C VAL A 446 32.95 16.76 21.81
N ILE A 447 32.12 17.70 21.30
CA ILE A 447 32.58 18.67 20.28
C ILE A 447 33.75 19.53 20.75
N PRO A 448 33.76 20.10 21.99
CA PRO A 448 34.91 20.84 22.51
C PRO A 448 36.18 20.01 22.56
N CYS A 449 36.06 18.73 22.99
CA CYS A 449 37.20 17.82 23.06
C CYS A 449 37.75 17.49 21.66
N VAL A 450 36.88 17.16 20.72
CA VAL A 450 37.29 16.87 19.31
C VAL A 450 37.90 18.11 18.66
N TYR A 451 37.32 19.28 18.88
CA TYR A 451 37.84 20.56 18.38
C TYR A 451 39.26 20.81 18.94
N TYR A 452 39.47 20.60 20.25
CA TYR A 452 40.78 20.73 20.87
C TYR A 452 41.82 19.80 20.24
N VAL A 453 41.48 18.52 20.07
CA VAL A 453 42.38 17.53 19.47
C VAL A 453 42.76 17.88 18.03
N LEU A 454 41.78 18.22 17.21
CA LEU A 454 41.99 18.56 15.79
C LEU A 454 42.83 19.83 15.65
N GLU A 455 42.59 20.86 16.46
CA GLU A 455 43.33 22.08 16.41
C GLU A 455 44.80 21.89 16.90
N ARG A 456 45.00 21.02 17.88
CA ARG A 456 46.33 20.65 18.35
C ARG A 456 47.11 19.86 17.29
N LEU A 457 46.45 18.95 16.58
CA LEU A 457 47.06 18.21 15.48
C LEU A 457 47.44 19.15 14.33
N LYS A 458 46.58 20.09 13.96
CA LYS A 458 46.85 21.11 12.97
C LYS A 458 48.07 21.96 13.30
N ASN A 459 48.19 22.41 14.56
CA ASN A 459 49.28 23.20 15.02
C ASN A 459 50.61 22.40 15.12
N SER A 460 50.55 21.10 15.41
CA SER A 460 51.70 20.19 15.37
C SER A 460 52.19 19.98 13.93
N TRP A 461 51.28 19.77 13.01
CA TRP A 461 51.60 19.60 11.57
C TRP A 461 52.26 20.85 10.96
N ASN A 462 51.74 22.05 11.28
CA ASN A 462 52.29 23.31 10.81
C ASN A 462 53.69 23.64 11.45
N ARG A 463 54.02 23.08 12.63
CA ARG A 463 55.34 23.19 13.26
C ARG A 463 56.35 22.19 12.68
N GLY A 464 55.91 21.08 12.12
CA GLY A 464 56.79 20.10 11.50
C GLY A 464 57.18 20.43 10.06
N ASN A 465 56.48 21.40 9.44
CA ASN A 465 56.72 21.84 8.06
C ASN A 465 57.43 23.23 7.98
N LYS A 466 57.84 23.80 9.11
CA LYS A 466 58.75 24.94 9.19
C LYS A 466 60.10 24.47 9.74
#